data_20a71fa9f1f1cdc7bc8990b22bdaffc0
#
_entry.id   20a71fa9f1f1cdc7bc8990b22bdaffc0
#
_cell.length_a   1.000
_cell.length_b   1.000
_cell.length_c   1.000
_cell.angle_alpha   90.00
_cell.angle_beta   90.00
_cell.angle_gamma   90.00
#
_symmetry.space_group_name_H-M   'P 1'
#
loop_
_entity.id
_entity.type
_entity.pdbx_description
1 polymer ?
#
loop_
_entity_poly.entity_id
_entity_poly.type
_entity_poly.pdbx_seq_one_letter_code
_entity_poly.pdbx_strand_id
1 'polypeptide(L)'
;VNTGTMGLSMMGDYSSVSPSEAQLSSVGRMAGWFLKRAGITDANGRAGLHVWTTERYQAGSTISMPRILGHRDVGYTTCPGNVGYSKLGTIRTIAQTQIDGGSASSTAPGAVTLRGGILTAWTAAGGERSKMGLPTTSEIASSKGGVYQRFEHGVAYWTRATGAQFVAEPVLSAWGGYWYEKGSMGYPRSGVVSGPGGSFRQSFEGGVAYWRSGGKASFVRGGILTAWTAAGGERSKVGLPVSYEVRQADGTVTQAFEKGQISVSPTGTATIR
;
A
#
# COMPACT_ATOMS: atom_id res chain seq x y z
N VAL A 1 -35.43 15.04 0.19
CA VAL A 1 -35.59 14.45 1.52
C VAL A 1 -35.38 12.96 1.39
N ASN A 2 -34.39 12.45 2.13
CA ASN A 2 -33.93 11.05 2.02
C ASN A 2 -34.71 10.10 2.95
N THR A 3 -36.02 10.17 2.98
CA THR A 3 -36.83 9.23 3.78
C THR A 3 -36.73 7.83 3.16
N GLY A 4 -36.12 6.89 3.89
CA GLY A 4 -35.92 5.53 3.41
C GLY A 4 -34.82 5.38 2.32
N THR A 5 -34.03 6.42 2.08
CA THR A 5 -32.92 6.42 1.10
C THR A 5 -31.65 6.95 1.73
N MET A 6 -30.50 6.66 1.10
CA MET A 6 -29.19 7.18 1.48
C MET A 6 -28.52 7.82 0.25
N GLY A 7 -28.12 9.09 0.39
CA GLY A 7 -27.30 9.76 -0.61
C GLY A 7 -25.80 9.47 -0.36
N LEU A 8 -25.10 9.03 -1.40
CA LEU A 8 -23.65 8.86 -1.39
C LEU A 8 -23.05 9.75 -2.47
N SER A 9 -22.09 10.59 -2.09
CA SER A 9 -21.37 11.47 -3.02
C SER A 9 -19.94 10.99 -3.20
N MET A 10 -19.49 10.91 -4.46
CA MET A 10 -18.09 10.71 -4.82
C MET A 10 -17.49 12.06 -5.19
N MET A 11 -16.37 12.42 -4.56
CA MET A 11 -15.67 13.67 -4.87
C MET A 11 -14.92 13.55 -6.19
N GLY A 12 -15.28 14.39 -7.16
CA GLY A 12 -14.65 14.46 -8.48
C GLY A 12 -15.65 14.73 -9.60
N ASP A 13 -15.14 15.05 -10.78
CA ASP A 13 -15.91 15.13 -12.03
C ASP A 13 -15.69 13.83 -12.82
N TYR A 14 -16.77 13.06 -12.98
CA TYR A 14 -16.76 11.78 -13.67
C TYR A 14 -17.51 11.81 -15.00
N SER A 15 -17.54 12.96 -15.64
CA SER A 15 -18.13 13.12 -16.98
C SER A 15 -17.30 12.39 -18.03
N SER A 16 -15.97 12.43 -17.91
CA SER A 16 -15.00 11.86 -18.85
C SER A 16 -13.94 10.94 -18.20
N VAL A 17 -13.77 11.01 -16.88
CA VAL A 17 -12.77 10.24 -16.13
C VAL A 17 -13.47 9.24 -15.22
N SER A 18 -12.91 8.04 -15.05
CA SER A 18 -13.47 7.03 -14.13
C SER A 18 -13.18 7.41 -12.67
N PRO A 19 -14.15 7.20 -11.75
CA PRO A 19 -13.83 7.12 -10.34
C PRO A 19 -12.73 6.09 -10.09
N SER A 20 -11.89 6.34 -9.08
CA SER A 20 -10.86 5.37 -8.69
C SER A 20 -11.49 4.10 -8.14
N GLU A 21 -10.76 2.98 -8.20
CA GLU A 21 -11.20 1.71 -7.63
C GLU A 21 -11.49 1.82 -6.13
N ALA A 22 -10.70 2.61 -5.40
CA ALA A 22 -10.91 2.87 -3.98
C ALA A 22 -12.26 3.59 -3.72
N GLN A 23 -12.63 4.56 -4.56
CA GLN A 23 -13.92 5.24 -4.46
C GLN A 23 -15.08 4.31 -4.79
N LEU A 24 -14.98 3.52 -5.86
CA LEU A 24 -16.00 2.54 -6.24
C LEU A 24 -16.19 1.49 -5.14
N SER A 25 -15.09 0.99 -4.57
CA SER A 25 -15.11 0.04 -3.46
C SER A 25 -15.77 0.62 -2.22
N SER A 26 -15.40 1.84 -1.83
CA SER A 26 -15.95 2.50 -0.64
C SER A 26 -17.44 2.76 -0.78
N VAL A 27 -17.88 3.30 -1.91
CA VAL A 27 -19.30 3.57 -2.19
C VAL A 27 -20.11 2.28 -2.26
N GLY A 28 -19.61 1.26 -2.95
CA GLY A 28 -20.28 -0.05 -3.05
C GLY A 28 -20.45 -0.73 -1.71
N ARG A 29 -19.40 -0.75 -0.87
CA ARG A 29 -19.44 -1.31 0.49
C ARG A 29 -20.40 -0.56 1.39
N MET A 30 -20.39 0.77 1.34
CA MET A 30 -21.32 1.61 2.11
C MET A 30 -22.77 1.37 1.69
N ALA A 31 -23.03 1.31 0.37
CA ALA A 31 -24.36 0.99 -0.16
C ALA A 31 -24.80 -0.43 0.28
N GLY A 32 -23.93 -1.42 0.19
CA GLY A 32 -24.21 -2.78 0.63
C GLY A 32 -24.48 -2.88 2.13
N TRP A 33 -23.71 -2.17 2.95
CA TRP A 33 -23.95 -2.08 4.40
C TRP A 33 -25.33 -1.48 4.70
N PHE A 34 -25.69 -0.39 4.03
CA PHE A 34 -26.98 0.26 4.18
C PHE A 34 -28.15 -0.66 3.80
N LEU A 35 -28.06 -1.32 2.63
CA LEU A 35 -29.06 -2.27 2.15
C LEU A 35 -29.21 -3.47 3.10
N LYS A 36 -28.10 -4.05 3.54
CA LYS A 36 -28.11 -5.17 4.50
C LYS A 36 -28.77 -4.78 5.82
N ARG A 37 -28.46 -3.58 6.35
CA ARG A 37 -29.07 -3.05 7.57
C ARG A 37 -30.57 -2.83 7.41
N ALA A 38 -31.05 -2.54 6.21
CA ALA A 38 -32.47 -2.42 5.87
C ALA A 38 -33.15 -3.77 5.57
N GLY A 39 -32.46 -4.91 5.78
CA GLY A 39 -32.99 -6.25 5.51
C GLY A 39 -33.06 -6.60 4.03
N ILE A 40 -32.40 -5.85 3.16
CA ILE A 40 -32.40 -6.04 1.72
C ILE A 40 -31.27 -7.01 1.34
N THR A 41 -31.62 -8.08 0.64
CA THR A 41 -30.69 -9.17 0.26
C THR A 41 -30.22 -9.12 -1.19
N ASP A 42 -30.78 -8.23 -2.01
CA ASP A 42 -30.45 -8.09 -3.44
C ASP A 42 -30.17 -6.63 -3.80
N ALA A 43 -28.92 -6.31 -4.08
CA ALA A 43 -28.49 -4.97 -4.48
C ALA A 43 -28.85 -4.61 -5.93
N ASN A 44 -29.11 -5.63 -6.76
CA ASN A 44 -29.42 -5.44 -8.19
C ASN A 44 -30.91 -5.27 -8.46
N GLY A 45 -31.75 -5.51 -7.45
CA GLY A 45 -33.17 -5.42 -7.55
C GLY A 45 -33.69 -3.99 -7.69
N ARG A 46 -35.02 -3.90 -7.76
CA ARG A 46 -35.75 -2.63 -7.83
C ARG A 46 -36.57 -2.42 -6.55
N ALA A 47 -36.89 -1.16 -6.30
CA ALA A 47 -37.76 -0.78 -5.18
C ALA A 47 -38.73 0.31 -5.63
N GLY A 48 -39.88 0.41 -4.96
CA GLY A 48 -40.79 1.52 -5.11
C GLY A 48 -40.22 2.75 -4.39
N LEU A 49 -39.95 3.81 -5.11
CA LEU A 49 -39.58 5.11 -4.58
C LEU A 49 -40.81 6.02 -4.54
N HIS A 50 -41.22 6.44 -3.35
CA HIS A 50 -42.26 7.42 -3.22
C HIS A 50 -41.73 8.81 -3.53
N VAL A 51 -42.36 9.49 -4.48
CA VAL A 51 -41.97 10.79 -4.98
C VAL A 51 -42.65 11.88 -4.15
N TRP A 52 -41.89 12.56 -3.31
CA TRP A 52 -42.42 13.67 -2.50
C TRP A 52 -42.45 14.97 -3.29
N THR A 53 -41.34 15.35 -3.85
CA THR A 53 -41.15 16.51 -4.72
C THR A 53 -39.97 16.27 -5.60
N THR A 54 -40.16 16.15 -6.92
CA THR A 54 -39.07 16.17 -7.88
C THR A 54 -39.50 16.91 -9.14
N GLU A 55 -38.53 17.43 -9.86
CA GLU A 55 -38.80 18.07 -11.15
C GLU A 55 -39.15 17.06 -12.26
N ARG A 56 -38.74 15.79 -12.10
CA ARG A 56 -38.84 14.76 -13.14
C ARG A 56 -40.07 13.87 -13.03
N TYR A 57 -40.62 13.68 -11.84
CA TYR A 57 -41.77 12.80 -11.58
C TYR A 57 -42.86 13.52 -10.79
N GLN A 58 -44.09 13.07 -10.96
CA GLN A 58 -45.23 13.65 -10.27
C GLN A 58 -45.17 13.38 -8.76
N ALA A 59 -45.30 14.41 -7.95
CA ALA A 59 -45.40 14.27 -6.50
C ALA A 59 -46.59 13.36 -6.11
N GLY A 60 -46.41 12.53 -5.09
CA GLY A 60 -47.39 11.55 -4.64
C GLY A 60 -47.39 10.23 -5.40
N SER A 61 -46.67 10.13 -6.53
CA SER A 61 -46.52 8.86 -7.26
C SER A 61 -45.52 7.93 -6.59
N THR A 62 -45.63 6.63 -6.88
CA THR A 62 -44.60 5.63 -6.54
C THR A 62 -44.03 5.08 -7.82
N ILE A 63 -42.72 5.26 -8.02
CA ILE A 63 -42.00 4.80 -9.20
C ILE A 63 -41.09 3.64 -8.88
N SER A 64 -41.00 2.65 -9.79
CA SER A 64 -40.08 1.56 -9.62
C SER A 64 -38.69 1.97 -10.12
N MET A 65 -37.69 1.94 -9.22
CA MET A 65 -36.31 2.34 -9.51
C MET A 65 -35.32 1.25 -9.09
N PRO A 66 -34.12 1.17 -9.71
CA PRO A 66 -33.05 0.36 -9.18
C PRO A 66 -32.71 0.77 -7.73
N ARG A 67 -32.40 -0.19 -6.87
CA ARG A 67 -32.04 0.09 -5.46
C ARG A 67 -30.79 0.96 -5.31
N ILE A 68 -29.87 0.85 -6.26
CA ILE A 68 -28.69 1.74 -6.38
C ILE A 68 -28.82 2.46 -7.73
N LEU A 69 -28.94 3.77 -7.69
CA LEU A 69 -29.21 4.60 -8.87
C LEU A 69 -28.36 5.88 -8.85
N GLY A 70 -28.27 6.55 -9.97
CA GLY A 70 -27.61 7.85 -10.10
C GLY A 70 -28.58 9.00 -9.90
N HIS A 71 -28.10 10.17 -9.49
CA HIS A 71 -28.93 11.35 -9.30
C HIS A 71 -29.73 11.73 -10.58
N ARG A 72 -29.16 11.49 -11.76
CA ARG A 72 -29.85 11.71 -13.05
C ARG A 72 -31.09 10.85 -13.27
N ASP A 73 -31.25 9.77 -12.53
CA ASP A 73 -32.43 8.90 -12.65
C ASP A 73 -33.67 9.54 -12.01
N VAL A 74 -33.46 10.45 -11.05
CA VAL A 74 -34.54 11.08 -10.26
C VAL A 74 -34.60 12.62 -10.37
N GLY A 75 -33.59 13.26 -10.93
CA GLY A 75 -33.51 14.71 -11.12
C GLY A 75 -32.99 15.11 -12.50
N TYR A 76 -33.20 16.37 -12.88
CA TYR A 76 -32.62 16.95 -14.09
C TYR A 76 -31.18 17.39 -13.86
N THR A 77 -30.26 16.43 -13.92
CA THR A 77 -28.84 16.65 -13.70
C THR A 77 -28.01 15.68 -14.52
N THR A 78 -26.75 16.00 -14.79
CA THR A 78 -25.78 15.11 -15.41
C THR A 78 -25.07 14.21 -14.40
N CYS A 79 -25.27 14.45 -13.08
CA CYS A 79 -24.64 13.69 -12.00
C CYS A 79 -25.02 12.19 -12.06
N PRO A 80 -24.09 11.27 -11.87
CA PRO A 80 -22.66 11.40 -11.51
C PRO A 80 -21.68 11.52 -12.68
N GLY A 81 -22.05 12.09 -13.81
CA GLY A 81 -21.27 12.09 -15.04
C GLY A 81 -21.45 10.80 -15.85
N ASN A 82 -21.11 10.79 -17.13
CA ASN A 82 -21.36 9.63 -18.00
C ASN A 82 -20.53 8.42 -17.61
N VAL A 83 -19.24 8.64 -17.33
CA VAL A 83 -18.35 7.56 -16.91
C VAL A 83 -18.68 7.08 -15.49
N GLY A 84 -18.98 8.00 -14.55
CA GLY A 84 -19.45 7.64 -13.22
C GLY A 84 -20.74 6.81 -13.25
N TYR A 85 -21.69 7.19 -14.08
CA TYR A 85 -22.95 6.46 -14.26
C TYR A 85 -22.74 5.04 -14.80
N SER A 86 -21.82 4.86 -15.75
CA SER A 86 -21.47 3.52 -16.29
C SER A 86 -20.91 2.57 -15.22
N LYS A 87 -20.43 3.10 -14.10
CA LYS A 87 -19.87 2.31 -12.98
C LYS A 87 -20.92 1.85 -11.95
N LEU A 88 -22.18 2.22 -12.09
CA LEU A 88 -23.23 1.78 -11.17
C LEU A 88 -23.37 0.25 -11.12
N GLY A 89 -23.11 -0.46 -12.21
CA GLY A 89 -23.06 -1.92 -12.23
C GLY A 89 -21.98 -2.47 -11.30
N THR A 90 -20.78 -1.92 -11.36
CA THR A 90 -19.65 -2.28 -10.47
C THR A 90 -20.01 -1.99 -9.00
N ILE A 91 -20.61 -0.84 -8.71
CA ILE A 91 -21.05 -0.47 -7.36
C ILE A 91 -22.09 -1.47 -6.83
N ARG A 92 -23.06 -1.91 -7.65
CA ARG A 92 -24.06 -2.92 -7.28
C ARG A 92 -23.41 -4.29 -6.98
N THR A 93 -22.45 -4.71 -7.78
CA THR A 93 -21.71 -5.96 -7.55
C THR A 93 -20.98 -5.93 -6.21
N ILE A 94 -20.29 -4.83 -5.90
CA ILE A 94 -19.59 -4.66 -4.61
C ILE A 94 -20.61 -4.63 -3.46
N ALA A 95 -21.72 -3.95 -3.63
CA ALA A 95 -22.79 -3.89 -2.64
C ALA A 95 -23.40 -5.28 -2.37
N GLN A 96 -23.62 -6.09 -3.40
CA GLN A 96 -24.10 -7.46 -3.27
C GLN A 96 -23.12 -8.31 -2.45
N THR A 97 -21.82 -8.25 -2.79
CA THR A 97 -20.79 -8.97 -2.02
C THR A 97 -20.82 -8.59 -0.53
N GLN A 98 -21.03 -7.30 -0.22
CA GLN A 98 -21.14 -6.84 1.17
C GLN A 98 -22.41 -7.37 1.86
N ILE A 99 -23.53 -7.48 1.14
CA ILE A 99 -24.79 -8.06 1.64
C ILE A 99 -24.61 -9.55 1.99
N ASP A 100 -24.00 -10.31 1.10
CA ASP A 100 -23.79 -11.75 1.21
C ASP A 100 -22.82 -12.15 2.35
N GLY A 101 -22.28 -11.17 3.07
CA GLY A 101 -21.35 -11.42 4.18
C GLY A 101 -19.95 -11.83 3.70
N GLY A 102 -19.73 -11.74 2.41
CA GLY A 102 -18.40 -11.84 1.84
C GLY A 102 -17.57 -10.66 2.36
N SER A 103 -16.49 -10.97 3.09
CA SER A 103 -15.34 -10.07 2.98
C SER A 103 -15.10 -9.92 1.48
N ALA A 104 -15.17 -8.69 0.97
CA ALA A 104 -14.94 -8.47 -0.44
C ALA A 104 -13.56 -9.01 -0.80
N SER A 105 -13.50 -10.27 -1.17
CA SER A 105 -12.45 -10.79 -2.04
C SER A 105 -12.69 -10.04 -3.33
N SER A 106 -11.95 -8.97 -3.54
CA SER A 106 -12.15 -8.03 -4.64
C SER A 106 -11.79 -8.72 -5.95
N THR A 107 -12.77 -9.34 -6.56
CA THR A 107 -12.69 -9.90 -7.91
C THR A 107 -13.31 -8.98 -8.96
N ALA A 108 -13.44 -7.68 -8.66
CA ALA A 108 -13.64 -6.70 -9.72
C ALA A 108 -12.34 -6.61 -10.55
N PRO A 109 -12.38 -6.62 -11.87
CA PRO A 109 -11.20 -6.33 -12.69
C PRO A 109 -10.62 -4.98 -12.28
N GLY A 110 -9.40 -4.99 -11.71
CA GLY A 110 -8.74 -3.79 -11.19
C GLY A 110 -8.85 -3.54 -9.68
N ALA A 111 -9.63 -4.31 -8.93
CA ALA A 111 -9.68 -4.16 -7.48
C ALA A 111 -8.38 -4.62 -6.83
N VAL A 112 -7.86 -3.78 -5.92
CA VAL A 112 -6.67 -4.10 -5.13
C VAL A 112 -6.98 -5.25 -4.18
N THR A 113 -6.38 -6.42 -4.42
CA THR A 113 -6.56 -7.61 -3.59
C THR A 113 -5.44 -7.71 -2.57
N LEU A 114 -5.81 -7.75 -1.29
CA LEU A 114 -4.90 -8.04 -0.18
C LEU A 114 -5.14 -9.49 0.27
N ARG A 115 -4.09 -10.32 0.34
CA ARG A 115 -4.21 -11.75 0.70
C ARG A 115 -2.94 -12.30 1.35
N GLY A 116 -3.01 -13.55 1.79
CA GLY A 116 -1.85 -14.32 2.26
C GLY A 116 -1.05 -13.63 3.37
N GLY A 117 0.26 -13.78 3.32
CA GLY A 117 1.16 -13.28 4.35
C GLY A 117 1.21 -11.75 4.43
N ILE A 118 1.00 -11.03 3.31
CA ILE A 118 0.96 -9.57 3.32
C ILE A 118 -0.31 -9.07 4.03
N LEU A 119 -1.48 -9.68 3.78
CA LEU A 119 -2.72 -9.36 4.52
C LEU A 119 -2.54 -9.59 6.02
N THR A 120 -1.97 -10.74 6.40
CA THR A 120 -1.74 -11.06 7.81
C THR A 120 -0.86 -10.01 8.49
N ALA A 121 0.25 -9.62 7.87
CA ALA A 121 1.17 -8.62 8.41
C ALA A 121 0.55 -7.22 8.46
N TRP A 122 -0.18 -6.82 7.43
CA TRP A 122 -0.87 -5.54 7.38
C TRP A 122 -1.96 -5.43 8.46
N THR A 123 -2.77 -6.48 8.63
CA THR A 123 -3.79 -6.54 9.69
C THR A 123 -3.16 -6.49 11.09
N ALA A 124 -2.09 -7.25 11.32
CA ALA A 124 -1.34 -7.24 12.58
C ALA A 124 -0.70 -5.88 12.89
N ALA A 125 -0.31 -5.13 11.86
CA ALA A 125 0.25 -3.77 11.99
C ALA A 125 -0.82 -2.69 12.28
N GLY A 126 -2.12 -3.03 12.26
CA GLY A 126 -3.24 -2.11 12.49
C GLY A 126 -4.02 -1.73 11.22
N GLY A 127 -3.81 -2.45 10.11
CA GLY A 127 -4.57 -2.27 8.86
C GLY A 127 -4.40 -0.88 8.28
N GLU A 128 -5.49 -0.25 7.93
CA GLU A 128 -5.54 1.11 7.34
C GLU A 128 -4.87 2.18 8.21
N ARG A 129 -4.83 1.98 9.52
CA ARG A 129 -4.19 2.90 10.48
C ARG A 129 -2.70 2.62 10.69
N SER A 130 -2.19 1.59 10.03
CA SER A 130 -0.77 1.24 10.10
C SER A 130 0.10 2.26 9.38
N LYS A 131 1.40 2.21 9.64
CA LYS A 131 2.39 3.01 8.90
C LYS A 131 2.46 2.68 7.40
N MET A 132 1.85 1.57 6.95
CA MET A 132 1.78 1.21 5.54
C MET A 132 0.75 2.04 4.78
N GLY A 133 -0.34 2.45 5.42
CA GLY A 133 -1.51 3.02 4.77
C GLY A 133 -2.33 1.97 4.03
N LEU A 134 -3.11 2.40 3.04
CA LEU A 134 -3.90 1.53 2.19
C LEU A 134 -3.05 0.88 1.08
N PRO A 135 -3.38 -0.35 0.65
CA PRO A 135 -2.74 -0.96 -0.52
C PRO A 135 -3.14 -0.22 -1.80
N THR A 136 -2.16 0.04 -2.67
CA THR A 136 -2.36 0.76 -3.94
C THR A 136 -2.27 -0.16 -5.16
N THR A 137 -1.79 -1.39 -5.01
CA THR A 137 -1.79 -2.44 -6.04
C THR A 137 -2.25 -3.75 -5.44
N SER A 138 -2.68 -4.70 -6.27
CA SER A 138 -2.73 -6.12 -5.88
C SER A 138 -1.30 -6.68 -5.71
N GLU A 139 -1.19 -7.90 -5.18
CA GLU A 139 0.08 -8.62 -5.13
C GLU A 139 0.65 -8.83 -6.53
N ILE A 140 1.93 -8.55 -6.66
CA ILE A 140 2.70 -8.70 -7.90
C ILE A 140 3.78 -9.76 -7.64
N ALA A 141 3.92 -10.71 -8.56
CA ALA A 141 4.97 -11.71 -8.46
C ALA A 141 6.36 -11.06 -8.53
N SER A 142 7.23 -11.44 -7.61
CA SER A 142 8.63 -11.05 -7.62
C SER A 142 9.47 -12.05 -8.39
N SER A 143 10.54 -11.60 -9.02
CA SER A 143 11.41 -12.39 -9.88
C SER A 143 12.16 -13.53 -9.18
N LYS A 144 12.23 -13.51 -7.84
CA LYS A 144 12.94 -14.55 -7.03
C LYS A 144 11.96 -15.41 -6.22
N GLY A 145 10.73 -15.59 -6.70
CA GLY A 145 9.78 -16.54 -6.09
C GLY A 145 9.00 -16.02 -4.88
N GLY A 146 9.01 -14.71 -4.64
CA GLY A 146 8.14 -14.04 -3.67
C GLY A 146 7.03 -13.24 -4.34
N VAL A 147 6.32 -12.46 -3.55
CA VAL A 147 5.37 -11.45 -4.01
C VAL A 147 5.65 -10.12 -3.33
N TYR A 148 5.25 -9.04 -3.96
CA TYR A 148 5.25 -7.72 -3.33
C TYR A 148 3.95 -7.00 -3.60
N GLN A 149 3.63 -6.04 -2.75
CA GLN A 149 2.44 -5.20 -2.85
C GLN A 149 2.78 -3.78 -2.45
N ARG A 150 2.35 -2.81 -3.25
CA ARG A 150 2.56 -1.39 -2.97
C ARG A 150 1.46 -0.88 -2.05
N PHE A 151 1.86 0.01 -1.16
CA PHE A 151 1.02 0.75 -0.22
C PHE A 151 1.26 2.24 -0.37
N GLU A 152 0.43 3.07 0.25
CA GLU A 152 0.56 4.53 0.21
C GLU A 152 1.94 5.01 0.71
N HIS A 153 2.53 4.30 1.69
CA HIS A 153 3.76 4.75 2.34
C HIS A 153 4.94 3.80 2.16
N GLY A 154 4.87 2.86 1.19
CA GLY A 154 5.97 1.95 0.91
C GLY A 154 5.56 0.68 0.20
N VAL A 155 6.34 -0.37 0.36
CA VAL A 155 6.14 -1.66 -0.31
C VAL A 155 6.29 -2.79 0.69
N ALA A 156 5.34 -3.71 0.73
CA ALA A 156 5.47 -4.97 1.45
C ALA A 156 6.00 -6.05 0.52
N TYR A 157 7.01 -6.78 0.95
CA TYR A 157 7.54 -7.96 0.27
C TYR A 157 7.28 -9.20 1.11
N TRP A 158 6.89 -10.27 0.48
CA TRP A 158 6.69 -11.54 1.15
C TRP A 158 7.42 -12.66 0.41
N THR A 159 8.14 -13.48 1.18
CA THR A 159 8.64 -14.78 0.74
C THR A 159 8.35 -15.81 1.83
N ARG A 160 8.40 -17.10 1.48
CA ARG A 160 8.26 -18.17 2.48
C ARG A 160 9.36 -18.12 3.54
N ALA A 161 10.56 -17.67 3.16
CA ALA A 161 11.73 -17.64 4.04
C ALA A 161 11.75 -16.43 4.98
N THR A 162 11.26 -15.26 4.52
CA THR A 162 11.37 -14.00 5.28
C THR A 162 10.06 -13.58 5.93
N GLY A 163 8.93 -14.19 5.55
CA GLY A 163 7.60 -13.65 5.86
C GLY A 163 7.35 -12.32 5.15
N ALA A 164 6.33 -11.60 5.57
CA ALA A 164 6.03 -10.28 5.04
C ALA A 164 6.87 -9.21 5.76
N GLN A 165 7.62 -8.41 4.99
CA GLN A 165 8.44 -7.31 5.48
C GLN A 165 8.06 -6.03 4.74
N PHE A 166 7.85 -4.94 5.47
CA PHE A 166 7.51 -3.64 4.91
C PHE A 166 8.77 -2.77 4.78
N VAL A 167 8.95 -2.16 3.62
CA VAL A 167 10.06 -1.24 3.32
C VAL A 167 9.46 0.11 2.93
N ALA A 168 9.86 1.15 3.64
CA ALA A 168 9.45 2.54 3.39
C ALA A 168 10.68 3.43 3.16
N GLU A 169 10.44 4.69 2.86
CA GLU A 169 11.52 5.68 2.84
C GLU A 169 12.17 5.86 4.23
N PRO A 170 13.46 6.13 4.29
CA PRO A 170 14.42 6.34 3.19
C PRO A 170 15.07 5.03 2.66
N VAL A 171 14.72 3.89 3.22
CA VAL A 171 15.32 2.59 2.85
C VAL A 171 14.93 2.17 1.44
N LEU A 172 13.68 2.43 1.04
CA LEU A 172 13.16 2.05 -0.28
C LEU A 172 13.98 2.69 -1.41
N SER A 173 14.29 3.98 -1.30
CA SER A 173 15.15 4.70 -2.26
C SER A 173 16.58 4.14 -2.28
N ALA A 174 17.17 3.92 -1.09
CA ALA A 174 18.53 3.36 -1.00
C ALA A 174 18.61 1.95 -1.60
N TRP A 175 17.60 1.12 -1.33
CA TRP A 175 17.50 -0.25 -1.86
C TRP A 175 17.28 -0.27 -3.37
N GLY A 176 16.55 0.72 -3.92
CA GLY A 176 16.42 0.93 -5.35
C GLY A 176 17.77 1.07 -6.07
N GLY A 177 18.74 1.73 -5.44
CA GLY A 177 20.12 1.82 -5.94
C GLY A 177 20.84 0.47 -6.03
N TYR A 178 20.34 -0.57 -5.36
CA TYR A 178 20.82 -1.96 -5.44
C TYR A 178 19.88 -2.87 -6.25
N TRP A 179 18.98 -2.33 -7.07
CA TRP A 179 18.05 -3.09 -7.91
C TRP A 179 17.03 -3.92 -7.12
N TYR A 180 16.66 -3.46 -5.92
CA TYR A 180 15.69 -4.10 -5.04
C TYR A 180 16.02 -5.57 -4.75
N GLU A 181 15.03 -6.45 -4.69
CA GLU A 181 15.20 -7.88 -4.45
C GLU A 181 16.01 -8.61 -5.54
N LYS A 182 16.11 -8.02 -6.73
CA LYS A 182 16.88 -8.58 -7.86
C LYS A 182 18.39 -8.44 -7.66
N GLY A 183 18.77 -7.39 -6.94
CA GLY A 183 20.17 -7.05 -6.75
C GLY A 183 20.83 -7.75 -5.57
N SER A 184 21.98 -7.22 -5.18
CA SER A 184 22.85 -7.83 -4.18
C SER A 184 22.34 -7.78 -2.75
N MET A 185 21.35 -6.90 -2.46
CA MET A 185 20.73 -6.84 -1.14
C MET A 185 19.69 -7.94 -0.93
N GLY A 186 19.06 -8.45 -2.00
CA GLY A 186 18.00 -9.45 -1.89
C GLY A 186 16.77 -8.94 -1.15
N TYR A 187 16.00 -9.84 -0.54
CA TYR A 187 14.78 -9.52 0.18
C TYR A 187 15.02 -8.91 1.56
N PRO A 188 14.11 -8.03 2.05
CA PRO A 188 14.13 -7.60 3.45
C PRO A 188 13.85 -8.81 4.37
N ARG A 189 14.59 -8.89 5.48
CA ARG A 189 14.52 -9.98 6.47
C ARG A 189 13.96 -9.54 7.81
N SER A 190 13.84 -8.25 8.03
CA SER A 190 13.25 -7.70 9.26
C SER A 190 12.40 -6.46 8.98
N GLY A 191 11.56 -6.10 9.94
CA GLY A 191 11.04 -4.73 10.04
C GLY A 191 12.14 -3.76 10.47
N VAL A 192 11.74 -2.50 10.63
CA VAL A 192 12.62 -1.43 11.16
C VAL A 192 12.87 -1.65 12.64
N VAL A 193 14.12 -1.57 13.04
CA VAL A 193 14.57 -1.68 14.43
C VAL A 193 15.25 -0.38 14.83
N SER A 194 14.84 0.20 15.97
CA SER A 194 15.49 1.37 16.55
C SER A 194 16.84 0.98 17.17
N GLY A 195 17.83 1.82 17.00
CA GLY A 195 19.19 1.68 17.50
C GLY A 195 19.62 2.82 18.40
N PRO A 196 20.85 2.82 18.87
CA PRO A 196 21.41 3.86 19.74
C PRO A 196 21.52 5.21 19.03
N GLY A 197 21.41 6.29 19.80
CA GLY A 197 21.57 7.66 19.28
C GLY A 197 20.54 8.08 18.24
N GLY A 198 19.31 7.49 18.26
CA GLY A 198 18.26 7.78 17.32
C GLY A 198 18.50 7.21 15.92
N SER A 199 19.36 6.20 15.81
CA SER A 199 19.54 5.43 14.59
C SER A 199 18.39 4.44 14.38
N PHE A 200 18.25 3.99 13.15
CA PHE A 200 17.35 2.93 12.72
C PHE A 200 18.12 1.99 11.81
N ARG A 201 17.68 0.73 11.79
CA ARG A 201 18.21 -0.26 10.85
C ARG A 201 17.12 -1.18 10.33
N GLN A 202 17.35 -1.73 9.16
CA GLN A 202 16.55 -2.79 8.57
C GLN A 202 17.47 -3.81 7.87
N SER A 203 17.30 -5.08 8.20
CA SER A 203 18.13 -6.17 7.66
C SER A 203 17.59 -6.70 6.35
N PHE A 204 18.49 -7.04 5.44
CA PHE A 204 18.24 -7.66 4.14
C PHE A 204 19.10 -8.92 4.01
N GLU A 205 18.86 -9.73 2.98
CA GLU A 205 19.66 -10.95 2.74
C GLU A 205 21.15 -10.65 2.53
N GLY A 206 21.47 -9.56 1.83
CA GLY A 206 22.83 -9.19 1.46
C GLY A 206 23.48 -8.11 2.32
N GLY A 207 22.78 -7.55 3.33
CA GLY A 207 23.32 -6.47 4.16
C GLY A 207 22.31 -5.84 5.07
N VAL A 208 22.66 -4.70 5.63
CA VAL A 208 21.82 -3.97 6.57
C VAL A 208 21.78 -2.48 6.18
N ALA A 209 20.59 -1.93 6.08
CA ALA A 209 20.38 -0.48 5.90
C ALA A 209 20.40 0.22 7.26
N TYR A 210 21.09 1.36 7.34
CA TYR A 210 21.14 2.23 8.53
C TYR A 210 20.83 3.67 8.17
N TRP A 211 20.12 4.37 9.06
CA TRP A 211 19.81 5.80 8.90
C TRP A 211 19.48 6.47 10.24
N ARG A 212 19.38 7.79 10.23
CA ARG A 212 18.78 8.60 11.31
C ARG A 212 17.45 9.19 10.83
N SER A 213 16.61 9.61 11.77
CA SER A 213 15.35 10.31 11.43
C SER A 213 15.61 11.51 10.53
N GLY A 214 14.86 11.61 9.43
CA GLY A 214 15.02 12.66 8.41
C GLY A 214 16.24 12.53 7.50
N GLY A 215 17.12 11.53 7.74
CA GLY A 215 18.32 11.28 6.94
C GLY A 215 18.11 10.25 5.83
N LYS A 216 19.12 10.13 4.96
CA LYS A 216 19.19 9.08 3.93
C LYS A 216 19.61 7.76 4.57
N ALA A 217 19.13 6.64 4.02
CA ALA A 217 19.61 5.32 4.39
C ALA A 217 20.85 4.93 3.55
N SER A 218 21.78 4.24 4.20
CA SER A 218 22.94 3.65 3.54
C SER A 218 23.08 2.18 3.93
N PHE A 219 23.39 1.32 2.98
CA PHE A 219 23.64 -0.09 3.22
C PHE A 219 25.09 -0.36 3.59
N VAL A 220 25.27 -1.26 4.54
CA VAL A 220 26.56 -1.84 4.86
C VAL A 220 26.48 -3.34 4.66
N ARG A 221 27.52 -3.94 4.07
CA ARG A 221 27.54 -5.38 3.76
C ARG A 221 28.96 -5.97 3.78
N GLY A 222 29.03 -7.29 3.60
CA GLY A 222 30.30 -8.01 3.41
C GLY A 222 31.35 -7.68 4.46
N GLY A 223 32.62 -7.57 4.02
CA GLY A 223 33.76 -7.28 4.89
C GLY A 223 33.67 -5.94 5.62
N ILE A 224 33.07 -4.90 4.99
CA ILE A 224 32.83 -3.60 5.65
C ILE A 224 31.90 -3.78 6.86
N LEU A 225 30.77 -4.51 6.69
CA LEU A 225 29.83 -4.78 7.79
C LEU A 225 30.51 -5.54 8.93
N THR A 226 31.31 -6.55 8.60
CA THR A 226 32.06 -7.33 9.58
C THR A 226 33.05 -6.46 10.37
N ALA A 227 33.85 -5.66 9.69
CA ALA A 227 34.83 -4.77 10.31
C ALA A 227 34.17 -3.68 11.17
N TRP A 228 33.11 -3.06 10.66
CA TRP A 228 32.38 -2.04 11.38
C TRP A 228 31.67 -2.59 12.62
N THR A 229 31.06 -3.78 12.51
CA THR A 229 30.41 -4.44 13.65
C THR A 229 31.44 -4.78 14.74
N ALA A 230 32.61 -5.30 14.37
CA ALA A 230 33.72 -5.59 15.28
C ALA A 230 34.23 -4.32 15.98
N ALA A 231 34.20 -3.17 15.30
CA ALA A 231 34.58 -1.87 15.86
C ALA A 231 33.49 -1.22 16.75
N GLY A 232 32.37 -1.90 16.99
CA GLY A 232 31.25 -1.43 17.82
C GLY A 232 30.01 -0.98 17.02
N GLY A 233 29.99 -1.11 15.69
CA GLY A 233 28.83 -0.84 14.84
C GLY A 233 28.32 0.60 15.00
N GLU A 234 27.05 0.75 15.30
CA GLU A 234 26.38 2.05 15.49
C GLU A 234 27.00 2.91 16.62
N ARG A 235 27.75 2.28 17.55
CA ARG A 235 28.48 2.95 18.64
C ARG A 235 29.96 3.15 18.33
N SER A 236 30.42 2.75 17.14
CA SER A 236 31.80 2.92 16.72
C SER A 236 32.20 4.40 16.60
N LYS A 237 33.50 4.66 16.65
CA LYS A 237 34.03 6.04 16.50
C LYS A 237 33.71 6.66 15.13
N VAL A 238 33.52 5.84 14.10
CA VAL A 238 33.22 6.34 12.74
C VAL A 238 31.75 6.64 12.53
N GLY A 239 30.84 6.23 13.43
CA GLY A 239 29.41 6.50 13.35
C GLY A 239 28.69 5.64 12.30
N LEU A 240 27.60 6.17 11.71
CA LEU A 240 26.79 5.47 10.72
C LEU A 240 27.36 5.59 9.29
N PRO A 241 27.04 4.63 8.40
CA PRO A 241 27.42 4.74 6.98
C PRO A 241 26.70 5.90 6.30
N VAL A 242 27.42 6.62 5.43
CA VAL A 242 26.88 7.79 4.70
C VAL A 242 27.03 7.68 3.17
N SER A 243 27.66 6.63 2.68
CA SER A 243 27.84 6.38 1.24
C SER A 243 27.53 4.93 0.85
N TYR A 244 27.49 4.67 -0.45
CA TYR A 244 27.63 3.32 -0.99
C TYR A 244 29.08 2.83 -0.87
N GLU A 245 29.28 1.51 -0.93
CA GLU A 245 30.59 0.91 -1.10
C GLU A 245 31.17 1.28 -2.47
N VAL A 246 32.44 1.60 -2.50
CA VAL A 246 33.21 1.83 -3.73
C VAL A 246 34.30 0.79 -3.82
N ARG A 247 34.36 0.05 -4.92
CA ARG A 247 35.47 -0.86 -5.21
C ARG A 247 36.54 -0.11 -5.99
N GLN A 248 37.75 -0.11 -5.47
CA GLN A 248 38.91 0.50 -6.08
C GLN A 248 39.53 -0.44 -7.16
N ALA A 249 40.43 0.09 -7.97
CA ALA A 249 41.11 -0.66 -9.04
C ALA A 249 41.93 -1.83 -8.51
N ASP A 250 42.51 -1.73 -7.32
CA ASP A 250 43.24 -2.76 -6.62
C ASP A 250 42.34 -3.82 -5.95
N GLY A 251 41.02 -3.70 -6.10
CA GLY A 251 40.04 -4.59 -5.50
C GLY A 251 39.64 -4.23 -4.07
N THR A 252 40.27 -3.25 -3.44
CA THR A 252 39.90 -2.74 -2.11
C THR A 252 38.48 -2.18 -2.16
N VAL A 253 37.66 -2.55 -1.17
CA VAL A 253 36.29 -1.98 -1.01
C VAL A 253 36.36 -0.95 0.09
N THR A 254 35.80 0.24 -0.19
CA THR A 254 35.83 1.38 0.74
C THR A 254 34.44 1.95 0.91
N GLN A 255 34.09 2.37 2.12
CA GLN A 255 32.83 3.02 2.44
C GLN A 255 33.05 4.17 3.43
N ALA A 256 32.42 5.32 3.17
CA ALA A 256 32.45 6.46 4.07
C ALA A 256 31.37 6.33 5.18
N PHE A 257 31.73 6.81 6.36
CA PHE A 257 30.93 6.89 7.56
C PHE A 257 30.86 8.34 8.05
N GLU A 258 29.99 8.64 9.01
CA GLU A 258 29.78 10.01 9.54
C GLU A 258 31.09 10.70 9.97
N LYS A 259 32.05 9.96 10.50
CA LYS A 259 33.28 10.49 11.11
C LYS A 259 34.54 9.79 10.63
N GLY A 260 34.48 9.10 9.47
CA GLY A 260 35.64 8.39 8.97
C GLY A 260 35.31 7.47 7.80
N GLN A 261 36.15 6.48 7.61
CA GLN A 261 36.09 5.56 6.48
C GLN A 261 36.53 4.17 6.91
N ILE A 262 35.90 3.15 6.32
CA ILE A 262 36.35 1.76 6.45
C ILE A 262 36.73 1.26 5.06
N SER A 263 37.89 0.63 4.97
CA SER A 263 38.41 -0.04 3.77
C SER A 263 38.69 -1.48 4.06
N VAL A 264 38.39 -2.36 3.11
CA VAL A 264 38.70 -3.80 3.22
C VAL A 264 39.46 -4.22 1.97
N SER A 265 40.67 -4.73 2.15
CA SER A 265 41.51 -5.23 1.05
C SER A 265 40.95 -6.51 0.43
N PRO A 266 41.39 -6.93 -0.76
CA PRO A 266 41.04 -8.23 -1.35
C PRO A 266 41.38 -9.44 -0.46
N THR A 267 42.37 -9.29 0.40
CA THR A 267 42.78 -10.34 1.37
C THR A 267 41.95 -10.33 2.64
N GLY A 268 40.96 -9.42 2.77
CA GLY A 268 40.08 -9.32 3.94
C GLY A 268 40.60 -8.43 5.07
N THR A 269 41.78 -7.80 4.91
CA THR A 269 42.32 -6.90 5.93
C THR A 269 41.51 -5.59 5.97
N ALA A 270 40.97 -5.27 7.14
CA ALA A 270 40.19 -4.04 7.34
C ALA A 270 41.04 -2.92 7.92
N THR A 271 40.84 -1.69 7.43
CA THR A 271 41.43 -0.46 7.95
C THR A 271 40.29 0.52 8.29
N ILE A 272 40.30 1.08 9.47
CA ILE A 272 39.37 2.08 9.95
C ILE A 272 40.10 3.39 10.23
N ARG A 273 39.69 4.47 9.62
CA ARG A 273 40.35 5.79 9.70
C ARG A 273 39.34 6.84 10.11
#